data_498c1886de7af904818bf2d094a38ca4
#
_entry.id   498c1886de7af904818bf2d094a38ca4
#
_cell.length_a   1.000
_cell.length_b   1.000
_cell.length_c   1.000
_cell.angle_alpha   90.00
_cell.angle_beta   90.00
_cell.angle_gamma   90.00
#
_symmetry.space_group_name_H-M   'P 1'
#
loop_
_entity.id
_entity.type
_entity.pdbx_description
1 polymer ?
#
loop_
_entity_poly.entity_id
_entity_poly.type
_entity_poly.pdbx_seq_one_letter_code
_entity_poly.pdbx_strand_id
1 'polypeptide(L)'
;MKVVFFSESGIVGKVERTFPNARNDIAWSIMMDADWCPYGKTPTEKYDLGVVTIPKTKPNLDVDWFKQHCDKIAIMQEGPHWYFQDYSVEQQFQFVENLRKADWVWCHNESDIKYYKGLGCKDVRVMRTLMLPEGLESAQYSNDKEGIILGGNFTSWYSGLDSYLI
;
A
#
# COMPACT_ATOMS: atom_id res chain seq x y z
N MET A 1 11.02 -13.24 -13.02
CA MET A 1 10.23 -11.98 -13.06
C MET A 1 10.87 -11.04 -12.06
N LYS A 2 11.38 -9.90 -12.54
CA LYS A 2 11.93 -8.86 -11.67
C LYS A 2 10.81 -7.92 -11.22
N VAL A 3 10.69 -7.70 -9.92
CA VAL A 3 9.63 -6.88 -9.31
C VAL A 3 10.25 -5.75 -8.52
N VAL A 4 9.65 -4.57 -8.59
CA VAL A 4 10.00 -3.43 -7.73
C VAL A 4 8.76 -2.88 -7.04
N PHE A 5 8.89 -2.55 -5.76
CA PHE A 5 7.88 -1.82 -5.00
C PHE A 5 8.24 -0.35 -4.88
N PHE A 6 7.32 0.52 -5.25
CA PHE A 6 7.43 1.97 -5.09
C PHE A 6 6.60 2.41 -3.89
N SER A 7 7.24 3.06 -2.92
CA SER A 7 6.58 3.48 -1.68
C SER A 7 7.20 4.75 -1.10
N GLU A 8 6.62 5.24 0.01
CA GLU A 8 6.93 6.57 0.58
C GLU A 8 8.35 6.72 1.10
N SER A 9 8.93 5.67 1.64
CA SER A 9 10.20 5.73 2.38
C SER A 9 10.99 4.43 2.24
N GLY A 10 12.18 4.42 2.77
CA GLY A 10 13.07 3.27 2.75
C GLY A 10 14.36 3.53 1.99
N ILE A 11 15.08 2.47 1.68
CA ILE A 11 16.31 2.46 0.89
C ILE A 11 16.06 1.84 -0.49
N VAL A 12 16.86 2.18 -1.47
CA VAL A 12 16.82 1.52 -2.78
C VAL A 12 17.47 0.14 -2.65
N GLY A 13 16.81 -0.89 -3.19
CA GLY A 13 17.31 -2.27 -3.17
C GLY A 13 16.44 -3.21 -2.35
N LYS A 14 17.02 -4.31 -1.88
CA LYS A 14 16.27 -5.32 -1.12
C LYS A 14 15.94 -4.84 0.28
N VAL A 15 14.73 -5.13 0.73
CA VAL A 15 14.33 -4.97 2.14
C VAL A 15 14.72 -6.23 2.90
N GLU A 16 15.42 -6.05 4.01
CA GLU A 16 15.82 -7.19 4.86
C GLU A 16 14.59 -7.80 5.55
N ARG A 17 14.58 -9.13 5.63
CA ARG A 17 13.48 -9.88 6.25
C ARG A 17 13.31 -9.61 7.74
N THR A 18 14.34 -9.12 8.38
CA THR A 18 14.33 -8.72 9.80
C THR A 18 13.79 -7.30 10.05
N PHE A 19 13.32 -6.63 9.01
CA PHE A 19 12.81 -5.26 9.13
C PHE A 19 11.63 -5.22 10.12
N PRO A 20 11.71 -4.41 11.19
CA PRO A 20 10.74 -4.46 12.30
C PRO A 20 9.36 -3.93 11.94
N ASN A 21 9.25 -3.23 10.81
CA ASN A 21 7.97 -2.65 10.39
C ASN A 21 7.18 -3.66 9.54
N ALA A 22 6.13 -4.22 10.11
CA ALA A 22 5.26 -5.20 9.48
C ALA A 22 4.22 -4.58 8.49
N ARG A 23 4.58 -3.52 7.77
CA ARG A 23 3.71 -2.94 6.73
C ARG A 23 3.43 -3.97 5.64
N ASN A 24 2.21 -3.92 5.12
CA ASN A 24 1.75 -4.86 4.10
C ASN A 24 2.58 -4.84 2.81
N ASP A 25 2.95 -3.66 2.34
CA ASP A 25 3.79 -3.49 1.14
C ASP A 25 5.22 -4.05 1.34
N ILE A 26 5.79 -3.86 2.53
CA ILE A 26 7.10 -4.42 2.91
C ILE A 26 7.01 -5.95 2.94
N ALA A 27 5.99 -6.50 3.60
CA ALA A 27 5.80 -7.94 3.69
C ALA A 27 5.69 -8.58 2.30
N TRP A 28 4.90 -7.99 1.41
CA TRP A 28 4.78 -8.47 0.04
C TRP A 28 6.07 -8.30 -0.77
N SER A 29 6.80 -7.19 -0.61
CA SER A 29 8.08 -7.00 -1.31
C SER A 29 9.10 -8.09 -0.93
N ILE A 30 9.17 -8.44 0.35
CA ILE A 30 10.03 -9.52 0.86
C ILE A 30 9.59 -10.88 0.30
N MET A 31 8.30 -11.19 0.35
CA MET A 31 7.77 -12.47 -0.14
C MET A 31 7.92 -12.65 -1.65
N MET A 32 7.91 -11.57 -2.41
CA MET A 32 8.12 -11.59 -3.86
C MET A 32 9.59 -11.48 -4.26
N ASP A 33 10.50 -11.42 -3.30
CA ASP A 33 11.92 -11.11 -3.53
C ASP A 33 12.10 -9.87 -4.43
N ALA A 34 11.30 -8.84 -4.15
CA ALA A 34 11.26 -7.63 -4.93
C ALA A 34 12.29 -6.61 -4.45
N ASP A 35 12.69 -5.72 -5.36
CA ASP A 35 13.43 -4.53 -4.99
C ASP A 35 12.48 -3.45 -4.45
N TRP A 36 13.03 -2.54 -3.68
CA TRP A 36 12.34 -1.41 -3.11
C TRP A 36 12.87 -0.11 -3.68
N CYS A 37 12.02 0.79 -4.08
CA CYS A 37 12.39 2.09 -4.61
C CYS A 37 11.51 3.19 -3.99
N PRO A 38 12.06 4.03 -3.11
CA PRO A 38 11.31 5.15 -2.55
C PRO A 38 10.92 6.17 -3.63
N TYR A 39 9.76 6.82 -3.44
CA TYR A 39 9.36 7.91 -4.33
C TYR A 39 10.41 9.01 -4.43
N GLY A 40 10.61 9.51 -5.65
CA GLY A 40 11.65 10.50 -5.94
C GLY A 40 13.04 9.91 -6.19
N LYS A 41 13.15 8.58 -6.15
CA LYS A 41 14.34 7.85 -6.61
C LYS A 41 14.04 7.16 -7.93
N THR A 42 15.08 7.02 -8.76
CA THR A 42 14.99 6.29 -10.02
C THR A 42 15.42 4.85 -9.80
N PRO A 43 14.66 3.87 -10.30
CA PRO A 43 15.07 2.48 -10.28
C PRO A 43 16.40 2.27 -11.00
N THR A 44 17.21 1.33 -10.54
CA THR A 44 18.54 1.05 -11.08
C THR A 44 18.52 0.27 -12.37
N GLU A 45 17.42 -0.38 -12.68
CA GLU A 45 17.21 -1.19 -13.88
C GLU A 45 15.73 -1.19 -14.31
N LYS A 46 15.43 -1.85 -15.41
CA LYS A 46 14.05 -2.08 -15.86
C LYS A 46 13.48 -3.33 -15.22
N TYR A 47 12.20 -3.28 -14.83
CA TYR A 47 11.49 -4.36 -14.14
C TYR A 47 10.33 -4.90 -14.97
N ASP A 48 10.00 -6.17 -14.76
CA ASP A 48 8.82 -6.79 -15.38
C ASP A 48 7.52 -6.25 -14.74
N LEU A 49 7.57 -5.97 -13.43
CA LEU A 49 6.43 -5.50 -12.65
C LEU A 49 6.83 -4.41 -11.66
N GLY A 50 6.17 -3.27 -11.72
CA GLY A 50 6.16 -2.26 -10.68
C GLY A 50 4.90 -2.33 -9.82
N VAL A 51 5.05 -2.42 -8.52
CA VAL A 51 3.95 -2.33 -7.55
C VAL A 51 4.00 -0.95 -6.92
N VAL A 52 2.94 -0.17 -7.10
CA VAL A 52 2.87 1.23 -6.65
C VAL A 52 1.86 1.34 -5.54
N THR A 53 2.29 1.77 -4.36
CA THR A 53 1.40 2.13 -3.25
C THR A 53 1.16 3.63 -3.30
N ILE A 54 -0.04 4.08 -3.65
CA ILE A 54 -0.36 5.51 -3.70
C ILE A 54 -0.71 5.97 -2.28
N PRO A 55 0.17 6.74 -1.63
CA PRO A 55 -0.08 7.19 -0.27
C PRO A 55 -1.10 8.33 -0.24
N LYS A 56 -1.81 8.45 0.88
CA LYS A 56 -2.76 9.55 1.11
C LYS A 56 -2.13 10.94 0.91
N THR A 57 -0.84 11.07 1.23
CA THR A 57 -0.10 12.34 1.17
C THR A 57 0.40 12.72 -0.22
N LYS A 58 0.40 11.77 -1.17
CA LYS A 58 0.89 11.99 -2.55
C LYS A 58 -0.05 11.36 -3.58
N PRO A 59 -1.29 11.86 -3.71
CA PRO A 59 -2.26 11.29 -4.66
C PRO A 59 -1.88 11.52 -6.13
N ASN A 60 -0.97 12.47 -6.39
CA ASN A 60 -0.59 12.92 -7.73
C ASN A 60 0.62 12.16 -8.30
N LEU A 61 0.83 10.91 -7.91
CA LEU A 61 1.85 10.08 -8.56
C LEU A 61 1.50 9.87 -10.03
N ASP A 62 2.50 9.93 -10.89
CA ASP A 62 2.33 9.72 -12.32
C ASP A 62 2.60 8.28 -12.70
N VAL A 63 1.56 7.52 -13.02
CA VAL A 63 1.67 6.13 -13.45
C VAL A 63 2.47 6.01 -14.76
N ASP A 64 2.43 7.01 -15.63
CA ASP A 64 3.16 6.98 -16.89
C ASP A 64 4.69 7.06 -16.66
N TRP A 65 5.12 7.72 -15.58
CA TRP A 65 6.52 7.68 -15.17
C TRP A 65 6.96 6.26 -14.75
N PHE A 66 6.14 5.56 -13.96
CA PHE A 66 6.46 4.18 -13.56
C PHE A 66 6.52 3.22 -14.75
N LYS A 67 5.69 3.42 -15.76
CA LYS A 67 5.70 2.64 -17.01
C LYS A 67 6.97 2.79 -17.85
N GLN A 68 7.74 3.85 -17.64
CA GLN A 68 9.05 3.99 -18.27
C GLN A 68 10.07 3.01 -17.69
N HIS A 69 9.86 2.59 -16.43
CA HIS A 69 10.77 1.72 -15.69
C HIS A 69 10.27 0.28 -15.53
N CYS A 70 8.98 0.03 -15.80
CA CYS A 70 8.35 -1.27 -15.62
C CYS A 70 7.48 -1.63 -16.83
N ASP A 71 7.47 -2.90 -17.22
CA ASP A 71 6.63 -3.38 -18.33
C ASP A 71 5.15 -3.43 -17.92
N LYS A 72 4.89 -3.72 -16.66
CA LYS A 72 3.54 -3.77 -16.05
C LYS A 72 3.49 -3.00 -14.75
N ILE A 73 2.33 -2.41 -14.45
CA ILE A 73 2.10 -1.68 -13.21
C ILE A 73 0.89 -2.26 -12.49
N ALA A 74 1.09 -2.60 -11.22
CA ALA A 74 0.03 -2.88 -10.27
C ALA A 74 -0.06 -1.73 -9.25
N ILE A 75 -1.26 -1.20 -9.04
CA ILE A 75 -1.50 -0.27 -7.93
C ILE A 75 -2.03 -1.07 -6.75
N MET A 76 -1.29 -1.06 -5.65
CA MET A 76 -1.69 -1.70 -4.39
C MET A 76 -2.46 -0.69 -3.53
N GLN A 77 -3.63 -1.08 -3.07
CA GLN A 77 -4.40 -0.32 -2.10
C GLN A 77 -3.61 -0.18 -0.79
N GLU A 78 -3.45 1.04 -0.30
CA GLU A 78 -2.75 1.30 0.97
C GLU A 78 -3.70 1.19 2.16
N GLY A 79 -4.88 1.77 2.02
CA GLY A 79 -5.90 1.81 3.06
C GLY A 79 -7.31 1.65 2.50
N PRO A 80 -8.35 1.90 3.30
CA PRO A 80 -9.72 1.85 2.82
C PRO A 80 -9.94 2.80 1.65
N HIS A 81 -10.76 2.40 0.68
CA HIS A 81 -11.04 3.21 -0.51
C HIS A 81 -11.62 4.60 -0.20
N TRP A 82 -12.29 4.77 0.93
CA TRP A 82 -12.84 6.06 1.36
C TRP A 82 -11.80 7.08 1.84
N TYR A 83 -10.51 6.72 1.94
CA TYR A 83 -9.41 7.67 2.23
C TYR A 83 -9.35 8.83 1.23
N PHE A 84 -9.86 8.62 0.03
CA PHE A 84 -9.79 9.61 -1.04
C PHE A 84 -10.83 10.72 -0.92
N GLN A 85 -11.76 10.64 0.04
CA GLN A 85 -12.74 11.67 0.30
C GLN A 85 -12.12 13.03 0.67
N ASP A 86 -10.95 12.99 1.30
CA ASP A 86 -10.24 14.18 1.75
C ASP A 86 -9.44 14.86 0.63
N TYR A 87 -9.38 14.25 -0.55
CA TYR A 87 -8.66 14.82 -1.69
C TYR A 87 -9.48 15.95 -2.34
N SER A 88 -8.77 16.96 -2.87
CA SER A 88 -9.43 17.92 -3.78
C SER A 88 -10.02 17.16 -4.98
N VAL A 89 -10.97 17.80 -5.66
CA VAL A 89 -11.61 17.21 -6.85
C VAL A 89 -10.56 16.81 -7.89
N GLU A 90 -9.56 17.68 -8.14
CA GLU A 90 -8.48 17.38 -9.09
C GLU A 90 -7.64 16.19 -8.65
N GLN A 91 -7.31 16.08 -7.37
CA GLN A 91 -6.57 14.94 -6.83
C GLN A 91 -7.37 13.64 -6.93
N GLN A 92 -8.69 13.68 -6.71
CA GLN A 92 -9.55 12.52 -6.90
C GLN A 92 -9.57 12.09 -8.37
N PHE A 93 -9.68 13.02 -9.32
CA PHE A 93 -9.60 12.71 -10.75
C PHE A 93 -8.25 12.10 -11.12
N GLN A 94 -7.15 12.70 -10.68
CA GLN A 94 -5.81 12.18 -10.95
C GLN A 94 -5.63 10.77 -10.38
N PHE A 95 -6.13 10.52 -9.18
CA PHE A 95 -6.10 9.21 -8.57
C PHE A 95 -6.87 8.17 -9.41
N VAL A 96 -8.09 8.50 -9.84
CA VAL A 96 -8.91 7.61 -10.68
C VAL A 96 -8.22 7.35 -12.03
N GLU A 97 -7.64 8.36 -12.66
CA GLU A 97 -6.90 8.20 -13.91
C GLU A 97 -5.67 7.28 -13.73
N ASN A 98 -4.93 7.42 -12.64
CA ASN A 98 -3.82 6.52 -12.32
C ASN A 98 -4.28 5.07 -12.17
N LEU A 99 -5.40 4.83 -11.48
CA LEU A 99 -5.98 3.50 -11.35
C LEU A 99 -6.36 2.90 -12.71
N ARG A 100 -6.95 3.69 -13.60
CA ARG A 100 -7.35 3.27 -14.96
C ARG A 100 -6.16 2.97 -15.88
N LYS A 101 -5.05 3.67 -15.70
CA LYS A 101 -3.82 3.49 -16.45
C LYS A 101 -3.05 2.25 -16.03
N ALA A 102 -3.20 1.79 -14.79
CA ALA A 102 -2.55 0.59 -14.29
C ALA A 102 -3.02 -0.67 -15.01
N ASP A 103 -2.16 -1.68 -15.08
CA ASP A 103 -2.52 -3.00 -15.61
C ASP A 103 -3.38 -3.75 -14.61
N TRP A 104 -3.07 -3.61 -13.31
CA TRP A 104 -3.81 -4.22 -12.19
C TRP A 104 -4.06 -3.23 -11.06
N VAL A 105 -5.16 -3.44 -10.36
CA VAL A 105 -5.40 -2.84 -9.03
C VAL A 105 -5.51 -3.99 -8.03
N TRP A 106 -4.69 -3.94 -6.99
CA TRP A 106 -4.70 -4.92 -5.90
C TRP A 106 -5.40 -4.33 -4.68
N CYS A 107 -6.60 -4.81 -4.42
CA CYS A 107 -7.38 -4.43 -3.25
C CYS A 107 -7.26 -5.46 -2.13
N HIS A 108 -7.56 -5.06 -0.89
CA HIS A 108 -7.41 -5.95 0.26
C HIS A 108 -8.60 -6.88 0.46
N ASN A 109 -9.78 -6.48 0.03
CA ASN A 109 -11.03 -7.19 0.26
C ASN A 109 -11.80 -7.43 -1.03
N GLU A 110 -12.57 -8.51 -1.06
CA GLU A 110 -13.46 -8.82 -2.18
C GLU A 110 -14.56 -7.77 -2.38
N SER A 111 -15.00 -7.14 -1.29
CA SER A 111 -15.97 -6.04 -1.34
C SER A 111 -15.48 -4.85 -2.15
N ASP A 112 -14.17 -4.60 -2.15
CA ASP A 112 -13.57 -3.44 -2.82
C ASP A 112 -13.48 -3.63 -4.35
N ILE A 113 -13.59 -4.87 -4.84
CA ILE A 113 -13.56 -5.17 -6.29
C ILE A 113 -14.62 -4.38 -7.04
N LYS A 114 -15.84 -4.32 -6.52
CA LYS A 114 -16.95 -3.61 -7.16
C LYS A 114 -16.67 -2.10 -7.26
N TYR A 115 -16.08 -1.54 -6.22
CA TYR A 115 -15.69 -0.14 -6.20
C TYR A 115 -14.68 0.19 -7.30
N TYR A 116 -13.56 -0.51 -7.35
CA TYR A 116 -12.52 -0.28 -8.35
C TYR A 116 -12.99 -0.57 -9.78
N LYS A 117 -13.81 -1.61 -9.98
CA LYS A 117 -14.45 -1.86 -11.29
C LYS A 117 -15.39 -0.74 -11.69
N GLY A 118 -16.15 -0.20 -10.74
CA GLY A 118 -17.01 0.97 -10.97
C GLY A 118 -16.24 2.23 -11.38
N LEU A 119 -15.00 2.38 -10.92
CA LEU A 119 -14.09 3.44 -11.35
C LEU A 119 -13.51 3.21 -12.75
N GLY A 120 -13.73 2.06 -13.38
CA GLY A 120 -13.23 1.72 -14.72
C GLY A 120 -11.86 1.06 -14.73
N CYS A 121 -11.41 0.48 -13.61
CA CYS A 121 -10.17 -0.28 -13.55
C CYS A 121 -10.27 -1.56 -14.38
N LYS A 122 -9.21 -1.88 -15.15
CA LYS A 122 -9.21 -2.98 -16.14
C LYS A 122 -9.25 -4.36 -15.48
N ASP A 123 -8.35 -4.60 -14.55
CA ASP A 123 -8.21 -5.86 -13.83
C ASP A 123 -8.02 -5.57 -12.33
N VAL A 124 -8.94 -6.07 -11.52
CA VAL A 124 -8.95 -5.85 -10.06
C VAL A 124 -8.87 -7.21 -9.39
N ARG A 125 -7.86 -7.37 -8.53
CA ARG A 125 -7.58 -8.62 -7.82
C ARG A 125 -7.47 -8.39 -6.33
N VAL A 126 -7.85 -9.39 -5.56
CA VAL A 126 -7.65 -9.37 -4.11
C VAL A 126 -6.22 -9.77 -3.79
N MET A 127 -5.53 -8.88 -3.11
CA MET A 127 -4.22 -9.12 -2.49
C MET A 127 -4.39 -8.91 -0.98
N ARG A 128 -4.57 -9.99 -0.26
CA ARG A 128 -4.84 -9.92 1.18
C ARG A 128 -3.67 -9.31 1.94
N THR A 129 -3.97 -8.68 3.06
CA THR A 129 -2.93 -8.17 3.95
C THR A 129 -2.03 -9.32 4.39
N LEU A 130 -0.74 -9.11 4.27
CA LEU A 130 0.31 -10.05 4.69
C LEU A 130 1.06 -9.47 5.88
N MET A 131 1.31 -10.31 6.86
CA MET A 131 2.17 -10.01 7.99
C MET A 131 3.26 -11.09 8.07
N LEU A 132 4.50 -10.67 8.19
CA LEU A 132 5.62 -11.60 8.35
C LEU A 132 5.69 -12.07 9.80
N PRO A 133 5.92 -13.38 10.05
CA PRO A 133 5.94 -13.94 11.40
C PRO A 133 7.11 -13.43 12.24
N GLU A 134 8.20 -13.02 11.63
CA GLU A 134 9.43 -12.57 12.31
C GLU A 134 9.17 -11.34 13.23
N GLY A 135 8.16 -10.55 12.94
CA GLY A 135 7.74 -9.45 13.82
C GLY A 135 6.93 -9.89 15.03
N LEU A 136 6.44 -11.15 15.04
CA LEU A 136 5.59 -11.70 16.09
C LEU A 136 6.35 -12.68 17.01
N GLU A 137 7.49 -13.20 16.59
CA GLU A 137 8.25 -14.21 17.33
C GLU A 137 8.73 -13.71 18.71
N SER A 138 8.93 -12.41 18.84
CA SER A 138 9.29 -11.76 20.11
C SER A 138 8.09 -11.36 20.98
N ALA A 139 6.86 -11.54 20.49
CA ALA A 139 5.66 -11.16 21.23
C ALA A 139 5.45 -12.12 22.42
N GLN A 140 5.51 -11.58 23.63
CA GLN A 140 5.16 -12.33 24.81
C GLN A 140 3.65 -12.32 25.00
N TYR A 141 3.08 -13.50 25.15
CA TYR A 141 1.66 -13.66 25.46
C TYR A 141 1.48 -13.53 26.97
N SER A 142 0.66 -12.58 27.42
CA SER A 142 0.21 -12.52 28.81
C SER A 142 -1.22 -13.07 28.91
N ASN A 143 -1.45 -13.93 29.91
CA ASN A 143 -2.81 -14.39 30.23
C ASN A 143 -3.56 -13.37 31.11
N ASP A 144 -2.81 -12.48 31.80
CA ASP A 144 -3.37 -11.38 32.57
C ASP A 144 -3.59 -10.18 31.64
N LYS A 145 -4.80 -10.03 31.16
CA LYS A 145 -5.21 -8.94 30.29
C LYS A 145 -6.22 -8.08 31.02
N GLU A 146 -5.82 -6.88 31.37
CA GLU A 146 -6.71 -5.88 31.96
C GLU A 146 -6.80 -4.66 31.04
N GLY A 147 -8.02 -4.12 30.90
CA GLY A 147 -8.28 -2.90 30.14
C GLY A 147 -8.49 -3.10 28.65
N ILE A 148 -8.70 -2.00 27.96
CA ILE A 148 -8.91 -1.89 26.52
C ILE A 148 -7.76 -1.08 25.95
N ILE A 149 -7.09 -1.60 24.90
CA ILE A 149 -6.08 -0.87 24.14
C ILE A 149 -6.75 -0.26 22.91
N LEU A 150 -6.73 1.07 22.84
CA LEU A 150 -7.07 1.81 21.63
C LEU A 150 -5.78 2.07 20.87
N GLY A 151 -5.60 1.36 19.74
CA GLY A 151 -4.42 1.52 18.89
C GLY A 151 -4.68 2.52 17.77
N GLY A 152 -3.63 3.24 17.37
CA GLY A 152 -3.67 4.09 16.19
C GLY A 152 -3.17 5.52 16.44
N ASN A 153 -3.28 6.32 15.40
CA ASN A 153 -2.95 7.75 15.49
C ASN A 153 -4.21 8.54 15.85
N PHE A 154 -4.30 9.01 17.10
CA PHE A 154 -5.47 9.74 17.62
C PHE A 154 -5.66 11.15 17.01
N THR A 155 -4.85 11.55 16.05
CA THR A 155 -5.02 12.84 15.36
C THR A 155 -6.06 12.80 14.24
N SER A 156 -6.59 11.62 13.88
CA SER A 156 -7.60 11.48 12.84
C SER A 156 -8.79 10.66 13.32
N TRP A 157 -9.98 11.04 12.87
CA TRP A 157 -11.24 10.43 13.26
C TRP A 157 -11.29 8.90 13.02
N TYR A 158 -10.65 8.41 11.96
CA TYR A 158 -10.59 6.97 11.66
C TYR A 158 -9.66 6.17 12.58
N SER A 159 -8.92 6.84 13.43
CA SER A 159 -7.99 6.21 14.38
C SER A 159 -8.60 5.92 15.75
N GLY A 160 -9.90 6.09 15.89
CA GLY A 160 -10.63 5.72 17.08
C GLY A 160 -10.70 6.80 18.18
N LEU A 161 -10.32 8.06 17.88
CA LEU A 161 -10.44 9.15 18.86
C LEU A 161 -11.89 9.30 19.34
N ASP A 162 -12.86 9.19 18.43
CA ASP A 162 -14.28 9.30 18.79
C ASP A 162 -14.72 8.18 19.73
N SER A 163 -14.15 6.96 19.58
CA SER A 163 -14.41 5.84 20.48
C SER A 163 -13.80 6.03 21.87
N TYR A 164 -12.77 6.88 21.98
CA TYR A 164 -12.16 7.22 23.26
C TYR A 164 -12.97 8.24 24.03
N LEU A 165 -13.73 9.08 23.35
CA LEU A 165 -14.52 10.16 23.93
C LEU A 165 -15.95 9.76 24.34
N ILE A 166 -16.35 8.53 24.05
CA ILE A 166 -17.62 7.94 24.46
C ILE A 166 -17.46 7.26 25.82
#